data_075e1e3ddb7472096ac20c5dcb832927
#
_entry.id   075e1e3ddb7472096ac20c5dcb832927
#
_cell.length_a   1.000
_cell.length_b   1.000
_cell.length_c   1.000
_cell.angle_alpha   90.00
_cell.angle_beta   90.00
_cell.angle_gamma   90.00
#
_symmetry.space_group_name_H-M   'P 1'
#
loop_
_entity.id
_entity.type
_entity.pdbx_description
1 polymer ?
#
loop_
_entity_poly.entity_id
_entity_poly.type
_entity_poly.pdbx_seq_one_letter_code
_entity_poly.pdbx_strand_id
1 'polypeptide(L)'
;GIAVYDLSGKQLQYRADGKMNNVDIRSKFPFSDGPSDIVVASNRSDNSISVYRVNPETRLLEPAGSIASGMNLMYGLCMYKSKTTGYYYVFLNSESGEVQQWQLLPADKKVEGKLVRSFKLNSKTEGCVADDEHAVFYIAEEEAGIWKLAAEPDSEPKPLLVESVAPKG
;
A
#
# COMPACT_ATOMS: atom_id res chain seq x y z
N GLY A 1 8.66 4.05 12.86
CA GLY A 1 9.80 3.82 11.96
C GLY A 1 9.65 2.57 11.12
N ILE A 2 10.60 2.34 10.22
CA ILE A 2 10.69 1.14 9.39
C ILE A 2 12.08 0.50 9.59
N ALA A 3 12.13 -0.83 9.63
CA ALA A 3 13.38 -1.57 9.84
C ALA A 3 13.60 -2.62 8.74
N VAL A 4 14.85 -2.89 8.42
CA VAL A 4 15.29 -3.96 7.52
C VAL A 4 16.08 -4.98 8.32
N TYR A 5 15.76 -6.24 8.12
CA TYR A 5 16.44 -7.37 8.75
C TYR A 5 16.97 -8.33 7.68
N ASP A 6 18.06 -9.01 7.97
CA ASP A 6 18.48 -10.17 7.18
C ASP A 6 17.68 -11.43 7.58
N LEU A 7 17.90 -12.51 6.85
CA LEU A 7 17.21 -13.78 7.10
C LEU A 7 17.63 -14.49 8.41
N SER A 8 18.69 -14.01 9.07
CA SER A 8 19.07 -14.46 10.41
C SER A 8 18.38 -13.67 11.53
N GLY A 9 17.61 -12.64 11.20
CA GLY A 9 16.96 -11.74 12.14
C GLY A 9 17.86 -10.59 12.63
N LYS A 10 19.05 -10.40 12.05
CA LYS A 10 19.91 -9.26 12.38
C LYS A 10 19.37 -8.01 11.71
N GLN A 11 19.20 -6.93 12.49
CA GLN A 11 18.79 -5.63 11.97
C GLN A 11 19.92 -5.02 11.14
N LEU A 12 19.64 -4.73 9.87
CA LEU A 12 20.55 -4.07 8.94
C LEU A 12 20.33 -2.56 8.90
N GLN A 13 19.08 -2.10 9.06
CA GLN A 13 18.74 -0.70 9.03
C GLN A 13 17.53 -0.44 9.94
N TYR A 14 17.52 0.74 10.55
CA TYR A 14 16.34 1.34 11.15
C TYR A 14 16.22 2.80 10.70
N ARG A 15 15.01 3.20 10.30
CA ARG A 15 14.69 4.58 9.90
C ARG A 15 13.56 5.12 10.76
N ALA A 16 13.80 6.22 11.44
CA ALA A 16 12.84 6.87 12.32
C ALA A 16 11.95 7.89 11.56
N ASP A 17 11.47 7.52 10.37
CA ASP A 17 10.79 8.44 9.44
C ASP A 17 9.31 8.70 9.80
N GLY A 18 8.83 8.23 10.93
CA GLY A 18 7.47 8.47 11.44
C GLY A 18 6.80 7.25 12.06
N LYS A 19 5.51 7.37 12.33
CA LYS A 19 4.66 6.29 12.87
C LYS A 19 4.15 5.42 11.73
N MET A 20 5.02 4.53 11.22
CA MET A 20 4.63 3.58 10.18
C MET A 20 3.68 2.53 10.74
N ASN A 21 2.69 2.12 9.92
CA ASN A 21 1.76 1.05 10.26
C ASN A 21 1.96 -0.16 9.33
N ASN A 22 1.37 -0.17 8.14
CA ASN A 22 1.55 -1.24 7.17
C ASN A 22 2.70 -0.92 6.20
N VAL A 23 3.32 -1.98 5.69
CA VAL A 23 4.38 -1.92 4.68
C VAL A 23 4.13 -2.99 3.63
N ASP A 24 4.39 -2.67 2.37
CA ASP A 24 4.34 -3.64 1.27
C ASP A 24 5.46 -3.35 0.25
N ILE A 25 5.77 -4.34 -0.60
CA ILE A 25 6.87 -4.29 -1.56
C ILE A 25 6.42 -4.84 -2.92
N ARG A 26 6.90 -4.22 -4.01
CA ARG A 26 6.81 -4.77 -5.37
C ARG A 26 8.14 -4.62 -6.09
N SER A 27 8.45 -5.64 -6.88
CA SER A 27 9.73 -5.67 -7.62
C SER A 27 9.66 -4.93 -8.95
N LYS A 28 10.82 -4.44 -9.40
CA LYS A 28 11.06 -3.89 -10.74
C LYS A 28 10.27 -2.62 -11.04
N PHE A 29 10.11 -1.71 -10.08
CA PHE A 29 9.59 -0.37 -10.36
C PHE A 29 10.56 0.39 -11.27
N PRO A 30 10.06 1.08 -12.33
CA PRO A 30 10.90 1.64 -13.40
C PRO A 30 11.46 3.03 -13.02
N PHE A 31 12.45 3.09 -12.12
CA PHE A 31 13.22 4.31 -11.88
C PHE A 31 14.04 4.70 -13.12
N SER A 32 14.39 5.98 -13.28
CA SER A 32 15.10 6.49 -14.45
C SER A 32 16.49 5.88 -14.67
N ASP A 33 17.16 5.48 -13.59
CA ASP A 33 18.48 4.85 -13.61
C ASP A 33 18.42 3.31 -13.62
N GLY A 34 17.26 2.74 -13.81
CA GLY A 34 17.00 1.31 -13.92
C GLY A 34 15.99 0.78 -12.92
N PRO A 35 15.39 -0.38 -13.20
CA PRO A 35 14.38 -0.96 -12.35
C PRO A 35 14.94 -1.38 -10.99
N SER A 36 14.19 -1.13 -9.93
CA SER A 36 14.53 -1.54 -8.57
C SER A 36 13.25 -1.89 -7.79
N ASP A 37 13.41 -2.58 -6.67
CA ASP A 37 12.28 -2.88 -5.80
C ASP A 37 11.84 -1.61 -5.09
N ILE A 38 10.51 -1.44 -5.00
CA ILE A 38 9.86 -0.32 -4.33
C ILE A 38 9.15 -0.81 -3.07
N VAL A 39 9.35 -0.10 -1.98
CA VAL A 39 8.68 -0.33 -0.70
C VAL A 39 7.84 0.89 -0.37
N VAL A 40 6.61 0.66 0.06
CA VAL A 40 5.72 1.71 0.54
C VAL A 40 5.27 1.43 1.97
N ALA A 41 5.06 2.48 2.74
CA ALA A 41 4.54 2.37 4.09
C ALA A 41 3.53 3.48 4.39
N SER A 42 2.48 3.13 5.14
CA SER A 42 1.53 4.13 5.65
C SER A 42 2.16 4.89 6.83
N ASN A 43 2.33 6.20 6.70
CA ASN A 43 2.89 7.05 7.75
C ASN A 43 1.79 7.83 8.47
N ARG A 44 1.44 7.39 9.66
CA ARG A 44 0.40 7.99 10.51
C ARG A 44 0.84 9.31 11.19
N SER A 45 2.11 9.71 11.05
CA SER A 45 2.59 10.98 11.62
C SER A 45 2.06 12.20 10.83
N ASP A 46 1.89 12.04 9.52
CA ASP A 46 1.52 13.11 8.59
C ASP A 46 0.46 12.68 7.56
N ASN A 47 -0.12 11.49 7.72
CA ASN A 47 -1.09 10.89 6.80
C ASN A 47 -0.57 10.81 5.36
N SER A 48 0.68 10.36 5.19
CA SER A 48 1.32 10.19 3.89
C SER A 48 1.65 8.73 3.56
N ILE A 49 1.85 8.45 2.28
CA ILE A 49 2.47 7.21 1.80
C ILE A 49 3.96 7.49 1.72
N SER A 50 4.75 6.92 2.60
CA SER A 50 6.21 6.96 2.51
C SER A 50 6.68 5.95 1.49
N VAL A 51 7.53 6.39 0.55
CA VAL A 51 8.03 5.57 -0.54
C VAL A 51 9.54 5.43 -0.45
N TYR A 52 10.02 4.20 -0.59
CA TYR A 52 11.43 3.85 -0.58
C TYR A 52 11.80 3.03 -1.80
N ARG A 53 13.02 3.23 -2.27
CA ARG A 53 13.71 2.34 -3.20
C ARG A 53 14.56 1.37 -2.40
N VAL A 54 14.64 0.11 -2.80
CA VAL A 54 15.64 -0.82 -2.29
C VAL A 54 16.92 -0.65 -3.11
N ASN A 55 18.02 -0.26 -2.45
CA ASN A 55 19.32 -0.21 -3.10
C ASN A 55 19.74 -1.65 -3.46
N PRO A 56 20.04 -1.96 -4.75
CA PRO A 56 20.31 -3.33 -5.19
C PRO A 56 21.63 -3.90 -4.65
N GLU A 57 22.58 -3.05 -4.30
CA GLU A 57 23.89 -3.48 -3.81
C GLU A 57 23.89 -3.71 -2.30
N THR A 58 23.33 -2.74 -1.55
CA THR A 58 23.33 -2.76 -0.09
C THR A 58 22.10 -3.43 0.50
N ARG A 59 21.01 -3.54 -0.27
CA ARG A 59 19.66 -3.99 0.14
C ARG A 59 19.01 -3.11 1.24
N LEU A 60 19.50 -1.89 1.38
CA LEU A 60 18.96 -0.92 2.31
C LEU A 60 17.90 -0.04 1.63
N LEU A 61 17.02 0.56 2.43
CA LEU A 61 15.98 1.46 1.98
C LEU A 61 16.53 2.88 1.80
N GLU A 62 16.32 3.44 0.62
CA GLU A 62 16.60 4.83 0.28
C GLU A 62 15.27 5.58 0.09
N PRO A 63 15.07 6.76 0.69
CA PRO A 63 13.84 7.53 0.49
C PRO A 63 13.66 7.89 -0.99
N ALA A 64 12.51 7.56 -1.55
CA ALA A 64 12.15 7.84 -2.94
C ALA A 64 10.93 8.76 -3.08
N GLY A 65 10.28 9.14 -1.99
CA GLY A 65 9.16 10.07 -2.01
C GLY A 65 8.28 10.01 -0.78
N SER A 66 7.38 10.99 -0.70
CA SER A 66 6.26 11.01 0.25
C SER A 66 5.05 11.59 -0.47
N ILE A 67 3.93 10.88 -0.43
CA ILE A 67 2.69 11.25 -1.12
C ILE A 67 1.66 11.63 -0.05
N ALA A 68 1.32 12.90 0.05
CA ALA A 68 0.28 13.38 0.95
C ALA A 68 -1.08 12.85 0.49
N SER A 69 -1.73 12.02 1.29
CA SER A 69 -2.99 11.38 0.91
C SER A 69 -4.23 12.26 1.09
N GLY A 70 -4.16 13.27 1.95
CA GLY A 70 -5.33 14.03 2.39
C GLY A 70 -6.35 13.21 3.19
N MET A 71 -6.09 11.92 3.42
CA MET A 71 -6.95 11.03 4.19
C MET A 71 -6.80 11.30 5.68
N ASN A 72 -7.92 11.43 6.38
CA ASN A 72 -7.92 11.48 7.85
C ASN A 72 -7.90 10.06 8.43
N LEU A 73 -7.27 9.91 9.59
CA LEU A 73 -7.21 8.62 10.31
C LEU A 73 -6.67 7.48 9.43
N MET A 74 -5.69 7.80 8.59
CA MET A 74 -5.01 6.82 7.76
C MET A 74 -4.50 5.65 8.59
N TYR A 75 -4.67 4.42 8.09
CA TYR A 75 -4.34 3.23 8.86
C TYR A 75 -3.59 2.18 8.03
N GLY A 76 -4.30 1.33 7.29
CA GLY A 76 -3.72 0.25 6.53
C GLY A 76 -3.25 0.63 5.12
N LEU A 77 -2.44 -0.24 4.55
CA LEU A 77 -1.90 -0.07 3.21
C LEU A 77 -1.54 -1.42 2.60
N CYS A 78 -1.72 -1.57 1.29
CA CYS A 78 -1.13 -2.64 0.48
C CYS A 78 -0.90 -2.20 -0.96
N MET A 79 -0.03 -2.89 -1.68
CA MET A 79 0.30 -2.59 -3.07
C MET A 79 -0.43 -3.52 -4.04
N TYR A 80 -0.62 -3.01 -5.25
CA TYR A 80 -1.09 -3.77 -6.42
C TYR A 80 -0.23 -3.42 -7.63
N LYS A 81 0.16 -4.43 -8.40
CA LYS A 81 0.80 -4.26 -9.71
C LYS A 81 -0.12 -4.85 -10.79
N SER A 82 -0.65 -3.99 -11.65
CA SER A 82 -1.51 -4.43 -12.75
C SER A 82 -0.71 -5.25 -13.77
N LYS A 83 -1.15 -6.45 -14.08
CA LYS A 83 -0.61 -7.24 -15.20
C LYS A 83 -1.01 -6.67 -16.56
N THR A 84 -2.15 -6.00 -16.62
CA THR A 84 -2.69 -5.43 -17.86
C THR A 84 -1.89 -4.23 -18.31
N THR A 85 -1.56 -3.33 -17.38
CA THR A 85 -0.88 -2.06 -17.70
C THR A 85 0.60 -2.03 -17.29
N GLY A 86 1.01 -2.91 -16.38
CA GLY A 86 2.31 -2.88 -15.73
C GLY A 86 2.47 -1.78 -14.68
N TYR A 87 1.44 -0.98 -14.43
CA TYR A 87 1.48 0.11 -13.47
C TYR A 87 1.38 -0.40 -12.03
N TYR A 88 1.93 0.41 -11.12
CA TYR A 88 1.96 0.14 -9.69
C TYR A 88 0.98 1.04 -8.96
N TYR A 89 0.25 0.44 -8.02
CA TYR A 89 -0.75 1.13 -7.23
C TYR A 89 -0.57 0.84 -5.75
N VAL A 90 -1.07 1.76 -4.93
CA VAL A 90 -1.21 1.60 -3.48
C VAL A 90 -2.67 1.74 -3.12
N PHE A 91 -3.22 0.76 -2.42
CA PHE A 91 -4.46 0.92 -1.68
C PHE A 91 -4.12 1.43 -0.28
N LEU A 92 -4.74 2.52 0.08
CA LEU A 92 -4.64 3.15 1.39
C LEU A 92 -6.02 3.15 2.03
N ASN A 93 -6.12 2.80 3.29
CA ASN A 93 -7.39 2.74 3.99
C ASN A 93 -7.33 3.42 5.37
N SER A 94 -8.49 3.68 5.98
CA SER A 94 -8.62 4.47 7.18
C SER A 94 -9.49 3.82 8.25
N GLU A 95 -9.37 4.33 9.48
CA GLU A 95 -10.26 3.97 10.59
C GLU A 95 -11.72 4.39 10.36
N SER A 96 -11.99 5.27 9.39
CA SER A 96 -13.35 5.68 9.00
C SER A 96 -13.95 4.89 7.84
N GLY A 97 -13.24 3.86 7.34
CA GLY A 97 -13.68 3.04 6.21
C GLY A 97 -13.40 3.65 4.83
N GLU A 98 -12.78 4.83 4.74
CA GLU A 98 -12.35 5.40 3.47
C GLU A 98 -11.23 4.55 2.87
N VAL A 99 -11.32 4.27 1.56
CA VAL A 99 -10.30 3.56 0.78
C VAL A 99 -9.93 4.40 -0.43
N GLN A 100 -8.65 4.63 -0.62
CA GLN A 100 -8.09 5.34 -1.76
C GLN A 100 -7.15 4.41 -2.54
N GLN A 101 -7.15 4.49 -3.86
CA GLN A 101 -6.17 3.83 -4.72
C GLN A 101 -5.34 4.89 -5.44
N TRP A 102 -4.04 4.81 -5.24
CA TRP A 102 -3.05 5.73 -5.79
C TRP A 102 -2.17 5.03 -6.81
N GLN A 103 -2.05 5.61 -8.02
CA GLN A 103 -1.06 5.19 -8.99
C GLN A 103 0.30 5.78 -8.61
N LEU A 104 1.34 4.96 -8.59
CA LEU A 104 2.71 5.38 -8.40
C LEU A 104 3.35 5.74 -9.74
N LEU A 105 3.86 6.95 -9.86
CA LEU A 105 4.44 7.49 -11.08
C LEU A 105 5.95 7.67 -10.89
N PRO A 106 6.80 7.10 -11.76
CA PRO A 106 8.23 7.37 -11.73
C PRO A 106 8.50 8.84 -12.10
N ALA A 107 9.25 9.54 -11.24
CA ALA A 107 9.66 10.92 -11.41
C ALA A 107 11.17 11.04 -11.16
N ASP A 108 11.96 10.69 -12.17
CA ASP A 108 13.40 10.49 -12.08
C ASP A 108 13.74 9.41 -11.04
N LYS A 109 14.52 9.73 -10.01
CA LYS A 109 14.85 8.84 -8.88
C LYS A 109 13.82 8.88 -7.74
N LYS A 110 12.72 9.60 -7.95
CA LYS A 110 11.63 9.75 -7.01
C LYS A 110 10.35 9.10 -7.53
N VAL A 111 9.35 9.07 -6.67
CA VAL A 111 8.01 8.57 -6.99
C VAL A 111 6.99 9.62 -6.58
N GLU A 112 6.11 9.93 -7.51
CA GLU A 112 4.92 10.75 -7.27
C GLU A 112 3.67 9.86 -7.22
N GLY A 113 2.58 10.39 -6.68
CA GLY A 113 1.31 9.69 -6.58
C GLY A 113 0.19 10.43 -7.28
N LYS A 114 -0.68 9.68 -7.95
CA LYS A 114 -1.93 10.17 -8.52
C LYS A 114 -3.09 9.38 -7.93
N LEU A 115 -4.03 10.06 -7.25
CA LEU A 115 -5.27 9.43 -6.81
C LEU A 115 -6.10 9.03 -8.05
N VAL A 116 -6.44 7.74 -8.16
CA VAL A 116 -7.15 7.20 -9.34
C VAL A 116 -8.53 6.65 -8.99
N ARG A 117 -8.74 6.23 -7.75
CA ARG A 117 -10.04 5.74 -7.28
C ARG A 117 -10.20 5.99 -5.78
N SER A 118 -11.43 6.29 -5.34
CA SER A 118 -11.80 6.38 -3.93
C SER A 118 -13.18 5.79 -3.72
N PHE A 119 -13.37 5.10 -2.61
CA PHE A 119 -14.66 4.56 -2.17
C PHE A 119 -14.69 4.43 -0.65
N LYS A 120 -15.82 4.05 -0.09
CA LYS A 120 -15.99 3.95 1.36
C LYS A 120 -16.72 2.66 1.73
N LEU A 121 -16.21 2.00 2.76
CA LEU A 121 -16.88 0.94 3.52
C LEU A 121 -17.52 1.55 4.78
N ASN A 122 -18.27 0.75 5.54
CA ASN A 122 -19.14 1.30 6.58
C ASN A 122 -18.44 1.46 7.94
N SER A 123 -17.36 0.72 8.17
CA SER A 123 -16.61 0.75 9.42
C SER A 123 -15.09 0.73 9.18
N LYS A 124 -14.33 0.70 10.25
CA LYS A 124 -12.86 0.70 10.23
C LYS A 124 -12.28 -0.43 9.39
N THR A 125 -11.28 -0.07 8.60
CA THR A 125 -10.51 -0.99 7.76
C THR A 125 -9.02 -0.91 8.11
N GLU A 126 -8.31 -2.04 8.04
CA GLU A 126 -6.88 -2.09 8.29
C GLU A 126 -6.16 -3.05 7.34
N GLY A 127 -6.33 -4.35 7.52
CA GLY A 127 -5.65 -5.36 6.73
C GLY A 127 -6.14 -5.39 5.29
N CYS A 128 -5.21 -5.31 4.33
CA CYS A 128 -5.53 -5.53 2.93
C CYS A 128 -4.42 -6.29 2.22
N VAL A 129 -4.77 -6.89 1.08
CA VAL A 129 -3.84 -7.53 0.17
C VAL A 129 -4.39 -7.50 -1.25
N ALA A 130 -3.54 -7.34 -2.24
CA ALA A 130 -3.91 -7.49 -3.63
C ALA A 130 -3.25 -8.73 -4.25
N ASP A 131 -4.05 -9.48 -4.96
CA ASP A 131 -3.62 -10.56 -5.85
C ASP A 131 -3.34 -9.95 -7.23
N ASP A 132 -2.06 -9.70 -7.50
CA ASP A 132 -1.61 -9.10 -8.77
C ASP A 132 -1.92 -10.02 -9.96
N GLU A 133 -2.02 -11.33 -9.73
CA GLU A 133 -2.25 -12.30 -10.80
C GLU A 133 -3.68 -12.27 -11.31
N HIS A 134 -4.63 -12.16 -10.41
CA HIS A 134 -6.06 -12.20 -10.72
C HIS A 134 -6.71 -10.81 -10.71
N ALA A 135 -5.93 -9.75 -10.48
CA ALA A 135 -6.41 -8.38 -10.35
C ALA A 135 -7.53 -8.23 -9.30
N VAL A 136 -7.30 -8.82 -8.13
CA VAL A 136 -8.26 -8.84 -7.02
C VAL A 136 -7.67 -8.13 -5.81
N PHE A 137 -8.50 -7.36 -5.14
CA PHE A 137 -8.20 -6.67 -3.90
C PHE A 137 -9.06 -7.21 -2.78
N TYR A 138 -8.44 -7.59 -1.67
CA TYR A 138 -9.11 -8.01 -0.44
C TYR A 138 -8.84 -7.00 0.66
N ILE A 139 -9.87 -6.69 1.44
CA ILE A 139 -9.78 -5.76 2.57
C ILE A 139 -10.65 -6.24 3.73
N ALA A 140 -10.09 -6.18 4.93
CA ALA A 140 -10.81 -6.46 6.16
C ALA A 140 -11.52 -5.21 6.69
N GLU A 141 -12.83 -5.34 6.92
CA GLU A 141 -13.66 -4.35 7.60
C GLU A 141 -14.08 -4.89 8.97
N GLU A 142 -13.82 -4.12 10.02
CA GLU A 142 -13.88 -4.62 11.40
C GLU A 142 -15.27 -5.13 11.83
N GLU A 143 -16.34 -4.49 11.35
CA GLU A 143 -17.72 -4.86 11.70
C GLU A 143 -18.41 -5.78 10.68
N ALA A 144 -17.80 -6.02 9.54
CA ALA A 144 -18.42 -6.80 8.45
C ALA A 144 -17.68 -8.09 8.14
N GLY A 145 -16.35 -8.04 7.97
CA GLY A 145 -15.54 -9.19 7.56
C GLY A 145 -14.57 -8.88 6.44
N ILE A 146 -14.37 -9.80 5.53
CA ILE A 146 -13.43 -9.67 4.42
C ILE A 146 -14.19 -9.43 3.12
N TRP A 147 -13.88 -8.31 2.48
CA TRP A 147 -14.41 -7.94 1.18
C TRP A 147 -13.44 -8.29 0.06
N LYS A 148 -14.00 -8.69 -1.07
CA LYS A 148 -13.31 -8.88 -2.35
C LYS A 148 -13.80 -7.87 -3.36
N LEU A 149 -12.87 -7.19 -4.05
CA LEU A 149 -13.14 -6.21 -5.10
C LEU A 149 -12.19 -6.42 -6.28
N ALA A 150 -12.54 -5.85 -7.45
CA ALA A 150 -11.57 -5.73 -8.55
C ALA A 150 -10.46 -4.72 -8.18
N ALA A 151 -9.20 -5.06 -8.48
CA ALA A 151 -8.04 -4.22 -8.17
C ALA A 151 -7.72 -3.18 -9.26
N GLU A 152 -8.21 -3.34 -10.50
CA GLU A 152 -7.99 -2.35 -11.55
C GLU A 152 -8.73 -1.03 -11.23
N PRO A 153 -8.09 0.13 -11.46
CA PRO A 153 -8.59 1.42 -10.99
C PRO A 153 -9.86 1.90 -11.71
N ASP A 154 -10.08 1.46 -12.93
CA ASP A 154 -11.26 1.78 -13.76
C ASP A 154 -12.46 0.87 -13.48
N SER A 155 -12.28 -0.15 -12.64
CA SER A 155 -13.37 -1.03 -12.22
C SER A 155 -14.25 -0.35 -11.18
N GLU A 156 -15.57 -0.53 -11.33
CA GLU A 156 -16.53 -0.09 -10.31
C GLU A 156 -16.25 -0.79 -8.97
N PRO A 157 -16.19 -0.06 -7.84
CA PRO A 157 -15.97 -0.67 -6.53
C PRO A 157 -17.24 -1.39 -6.06
N LYS A 158 -17.40 -2.65 -6.46
CA LYS A 158 -18.49 -3.54 -6.03
C LYS A 158 -17.93 -4.55 -5.00
N PRO A 159 -18.02 -4.25 -3.69
CA PRO A 159 -17.53 -5.17 -2.67
C PRO A 159 -18.43 -6.42 -2.60
N LEU A 160 -17.79 -7.58 -2.67
CA LEU A 160 -18.39 -8.88 -2.42
C LEU A 160 -17.88 -9.39 -1.08
N LEU A 161 -18.76 -9.62 -0.11
CA LEU A 161 -18.38 -10.21 1.17
C LEU A 161 -18.00 -11.68 0.95
N VAL A 162 -16.78 -12.06 1.28
CA VAL A 162 -16.27 -13.42 1.13
C VAL A 162 -16.18 -14.18 2.45
N GLU A 163 -16.04 -13.45 3.56
CA GLU A 163 -16.07 -14.00 4.92
C GLU A 163 -16.67 -12.96 5.86
N SER A 164 -17.63 -13.34 6.69
CA SER A 164 -18.23 -12.44 7.68
C SER A 164 -17.57 -12.57 9.05
N VAL A 165 -17.59 -11.51 9.84
CA VAL A 165 -17.22 -11.62 11.26
C VAL A 165 -18.16 -12.60 11.97
N ALA A 166 -17.61 -13.42 12.84
CA ALA A 166 -18.44 -14.31 13.64
C ALA A 166 -19.40 -13.47 14.51
N PRO A 167 -20.67 -13.94 14.72
CA PRO A 167 -21.56 -13.28 15.66
C PRO A 167 -20.86 -13.13 17.00
N LYS A 168 -20.88 -11.90 17.55
CA LYS A 168 -20.41 -11.70 18.93
C LYS A 168 -21.32 -12.53 19.84
N GLY A 169 -20.77 -13.61 20.41
CA GLY A 169 -21.45 -14.46 21.38
C GLY A 169 -21.75 -13.73 22.68
#